data_dc29e95234e1a43781ec7ecc37127af3
#
_entry.id   dc29e95234e1a43781ec7ecc37127af3
#
_cell.length_a   1.000
_cell.length_b   1.000
_cell.length_c   1.000
_cell.angle_alpha   90.00
_cell.angle_beta   90.00
_cell.angle_gamma   90.00
#
_symmetry.space_group_name_H-M   'P 1'
#
loop_
_entity.id
_entity.type
_entity.pdbx_description
1 polymer ?
#
loop_
_entity_poly.entity_id
_entity_poly.type
_entity_poly.pdbx_seq_one_letter_code
_entity_poly.pdbx_strand_id
1 'polypeptide(L)'
;MRNFFYRISSALARFMYGRNGSDQLNLALLAGYMVLLLLQVFLNRFSAARMILDILTLLLAVVILYRIFSRKLDKRRAENAKFLNWWYPVRNRVSICRQRSKDKEHRYFVCKNCKTVCRVPAGKGKVEITCPKCGGKIIGKS
;
A
#
# COMPACT_ATOMS: atom_id res chain seq x y z
N MET A 1 -4.28 25.28 -27.27
CA MET A 1 -4.25 24.62 -25.96
C MET A 1 -3.49 23.30 -25.94
N ARG A 2 -3.67 22.40 -26.92
CA ARG A 2 -2.98 21.08 -26.99
C ARG A 2 -1.45 21.17 -26.97
N ASN A 3 -0.84 22.11 -27.68
CA ASN A 3 0.62 22.30 -27.73
C ASN A 3 1.21 22.82 -26.39
N PHE A 4 0.46 23.60 -25.63
CA PHE A 4 0.88 24.07 -24.30
C PHE A 4 0.96 22.93 -23.30
N PHE A 5 -0.06 22.09 -23.21
CA PHE A 5 -0.04 20.91 -22.33
C PHE A 5 1.05 19.91 -22.71
N TYR A 6 1.30 19.71 -24.02
CA TYR A 6 2.37 18.85 -24.49
C TYR A 6 3.77 19.39 -24.08
N ARG A 7 4.00 20.69 -24.19
CA ARG A 7 5.26 21.32 -23.75
C ARG A 7 5.47 21.20 -22.25
N ILE A 8 4.43 21.41 -21.45
CA ILE A 8 4.51 21.25 -19.99
C ILE A 8 4.77 19.78 -19.63
N SER A 9 4.03 18.83 -20.20
CA SER A 9 4.22 17.41 -19.90
C SER A 9 5.61 16.91 -20.29
N SER A 10 6.15 17.34 -21.43
CA SER A 10 7.50 16.98 -21.86
C SER A 10 8.61 17.62 -21.00
N ALA A 11 8.40 18.85 -20.52
CA ALA A 11 9.30 19.51 -19.59
C ALA A 11 9.28 18.79 -18.22
N LEU A 12 8.08 18.43 -17.71
CA LEU A 12 7.90 17.69 -16.47
C LEU A 12 8.53 16.29 -16.56
N ALA A 13 8.32 15.59 -17.68
CA ALA A 13 8.93 14.28 -17.92
C ALA A 13 10.46 14.33 -17.89
N ARG A 14 11.06 15.34 -18.54
CA ARG A 14 12.51 15.58 -18.50
C ARG A 14 12.99 15.91 -17.09
N PHE A 15 12.26 16.71 -16.34
CA PHE A 15 12.59 17.06 -14.96
C PHE A 15 12.51 15.85 -14.02
N MET A 16 11.53 14.95 -14.22
CA MET A 16 11.34 13.74 -13.44
C MET A 16 12.29 12.60 -13.82
N TYR A 17 13.00 12.72 -14.94
CA TYR A 17 13.94 11.70 -15.39
C TYR A 17 15.04 11.45 -14.34
N GLY A 18 15.24 10.18 -13.95
CA GLY A 18 16.19 9.76 -12.92
C GLY A 18 15.76 10.10 -11.46
N ARG A 19 14.51 10.49 -11.23
CA ARG A 19 13.94 10.70 -9.89
C ARG A 19 12.99 9.58 -9.51
N ASN A 20 12.77 9.37 -8.21
CA ASN A 20 11.95 8.27 -7.69
C ASN A 20 10.49 8.32 -8.20
N GLY A 21 9.90 9.50 -8.31
CA GLY A 21 8.50 9.65 -8.65
C GLY A 21 7.57 9.17 -7.52
N SER A 22 6.39 8.68 -7.91
CA SER A 22 5.40 8.11 -6.98
C SER A 22 5.58 6.60 -6.84
N ASP A 23 5.94 6.15 -5.65
CA ASP A 23 5.95 4.75 -5.25
C ASP A 23 4.75 4.43 -4.31
N GLN A 24 4.57 3.16 -3.96
CA GLN A 24 3.44 2.74 -3.13
C GLN A 24 3.53 3.27 -1.70
N LEU A 25 4.74 3.39 -1.15
CA LEU A 25 4.95 4.05 0.13
C LEU A 25 4.59 5.53 0.05
N ASN A 26 4.94 6.21 -1.04
CA ASN A 26 4.57 7.62 -1.23
C ASN A 26 3.06 7.80 -1.36
N LEU A 27 2.37 6.88 -2.04
CA LEU A 27 0.90 6.87 -2.11
C LEU A 27 0.26 6.68 -0.73
N ALA A 28 0.82 5.80 0.12
CA ALA A 28 0.37 5.62 1.50
C ALA A 28 0.58 6.89 2.34
N LEU A 29 1.72 7.55 2.20
CA LEU A 29 2.00 8.83 2.85
C LEU A 29 1.02 9.93 2.39
N LEU A 30 0.71 9.97 1.10
CA LEU A 30 -0.27 10.91 0.55
C LEU A 30 -1.69 10.64 1.10
N ALA A 31 -2.07 9.36 1.22
CA ALA A 31 -3.34 8.99 1.87
C ALA A 31 -3.37 9.44 3.33
N GLY A 32 -2.29 9.23 4.09
CA GLY A 32 -2.15 9.75 5.47
C GLY A 32 -2.24 11.27 5.54
N TYR A 33 -1.62 11.98 4.60
CA TYR A 33 -1.72 13.43 4.47
C TYR A 33 -3.17 13.90 4.27
N MET A 34 -3.91 13.23 3.38
CA MET A 34 -5.33 13.53 3.15
C MET A 34 -6.18 13.29 4.42
N VAL A 35 -5.90 12.24 5.17
CA VAL A 35 -6.58 11.97 6.45
C VAL A 35 -6.29 13.09 7.47
N LEU A 36 -5.03 13.55 7.57
CA LEU A 36 -4.68 14.66 8.46
C LEU A 36 -5.39 15.97 8.08
N LEU A 37 -5.51 16.27 6.78
CA LEU A 37 -6.28 17.44 6.32
C LEU A 37 -7.76 17.34 6.72
N LEU A 38 -8.36 16.16 6.56
CA LEU A 38 -9.75 15.95 6.99
C LEU A 38 -9.91 16.12 8.50
N LEU A 39 -8.97 15.58 9.30
CA LEU A 39 -8.98 15.75 10.75
C LEU A 39 -8.87 17.21 11.17
N GLN A 40 -8.10 18.03 10.47
CA GLN A 40 -8.00 19.47 10.71
C GLN A 40 -9.35 20.18 10.56
N VAL A 41 -10.16 19.78 9.57
CA VAL A 41 -11.51 20.33 9.38
C VAL A 41 -12.40 20.06 10.59
N PHE A 42 -12.33 18.84 11.15
CA PHE A 42 -13.15 18.45 12.31
C PHE A 42 -12.64 19.03 13.64
N LEU A 43 -11.31 19.13 13.79
CA LEU A 43 -10.68 19.61 15.05
C LEU A 43 -10.46 21.12 15.10
N ASN A 44 -11.06 21.88 14.20
CA ASN A 44 -10.90 23.33 14.07
C ASN A 44 -11.26 24.12 15.37
N ARG A 45 -11.97 23.47 16.29
CA ARG A 45 -12.43 24.08 17.55
C ARG A 45 -11.35 24.14 18.65
N PHE A 46 -10.26 23.36 18.55
CA PHE A 46 -9.21 23.24 19.57
C PHE A 46 -7.91 23.88 19.06
N SER A 47 -7.60 25.11 19.51
CA SER A 47 -6.46 25.90 19.03
C SER A 47 -5.11 25.20 19.14
N ALA A 48 -4.79 24.61 20.30
CA ALA A 48 -3.50 23.94 20.51
C ALA A 48 -3.36 22.64 19.67
N ALA A 49 -4.41 21.83 19.59
CA ALA A 49 -4.41 20.61 18.78
C ALA A 49 -4.26 20.91 17.28
N ARG A 50 -4.87 22.01 16.82
CA ARG A 50 -4.75 22.47 15.44
C ARG A 50 -3.32 22.86 15.09
N MET A 51 -2.63 23.62 15.92
CA MET A 51 -1.24 24.03 15.67
C MET A 51 -0.31 22.81 15.52
N ILE A 52 -0.48 21.78 16.36
CA ILE A 52 0.30 20.54 16.27
C ILE A 52 0.01 19.81 14.96
N LEU A 53 -1.27 19.73 14.55
CA LEU A 53 -1.66 19.09 13.28
C LEU A 53 -1.15 19.87 12.07
N ASP A 54 -1.13 21.20 12.11
CA ASP A 54 -0.59 22.04 11.03
C ASP A 54 0.91 21.79 10.83
N ILE A 55 1.67 21.73 11.92
CA ILE A 55 3.11 21.40 11.89
C ILE A 55 3.32 19.99 11.34
N LEU A 56 2.55 19.01 11.81
CA LEU A 56 2.66 17.62 11.37
C LEU A 56 2.36 17.46 9.87
N THR A 57 1.29 18.10 9.37
CA THR A 57 0.95 18.09 7.95
C THR A 57 2.00 18.78 7.10
N LEU A 58 2.57 19.88 7.56
CA LEU A 58 3.66 20.56 6.86
C LEU A 58 4.90 19.66 6.76
N LEU A 59 5.32 19.05 7.86
CA LEU A 59 6.45 18.10 7.87
C LEU A 59 6.20 16.92 6.93
N LEU A 60 5.00 16.35 6.95
CA LEU A 60 4.65 15.23 6.07
C LEU A 60 4.67 15.65 4.60
N ALA A 61 4.17 16.85 4.25
CA ALA A 61 4.25 17.38 2.89
C ALA A 61 5.70 17.54 2.41
N VAL A 62 6.59 18.07 3.26
CA VAL A 62 8.03 18.19 2.96
C VAL A 62 8.65 16.81 2.71
N VAL A 63 8.34 15.82 3.54
CA VAL A 63 8.84 14.44 3.37
C VAL A 63 8.36 13.84 2.05
N ILE A 64 7.08 14.00 1.71
CA ILE A 64 6.51 13.50 0.45
C ILE A 64 7.23 14.13 -0.76
N LEU A 65 7.38 15.46 -0.77
CA LEU A 65 8.07 16.17 -1.84
C LEU A 65 9.54 15.76 -1.94
N TYR A 66 10.25 15.68 -0.81
CA TYR A 66 11.63 15.22 -0.78
C TYR A 66 11.77 13.79 -1.35
N ARG A 67 10.83 12.88 -1.07
CA ARG A 67 10.83 11.52 -1.62
C ARG A 67 10.59 11.51 -3.13
N ILE A 68 9.61 12.26 -3.63
CA ILE A 68 9.28 12.34 -5.06
C ILE A 68 10.50 12.82 -5.86
N PHE A 69 11.17 13.87 -5.36
CA PHE A 69 12.29 14.50 -6.05
C PHE A 69 13.65 13.86 -5.77
N SER A 70 13.70 12.84 -4.91
CA SER A 70 14.94 12.16 -4.56
C SER A 70 15.52 11.42 -5.76
N ARG A 71 16.82 11.57 -5.98
CA ARG A 71 17.62 10.83 -6.97
C ARG A 71 18.22 9.53 -6.43
N LYS A 72 18.12 9.28 -5.10
CA LYS A 72 18.65 8.08 -4.45
C LYS A 72 17.68 6.90 -4.63
N LEU A 73 17.55 6.39 -5.85
CA LEU A 73 16.57 5.38 -6.24
C LEU A 73 16.67 4.09 -5.44
N ASP A 74 17.87 3.57 -5.22
CA ASP A 74 18.10 2.29 -4.53
C ASP A 74 17.62 2.34 -3.07
N LYS A 75 17.93 3.45 -2.37
CA LYS A 75 17.45 3.67 -1.01
C LYS A 75 15.91 3.73 -0.96
N ARG A 76 15.28 4.45 -1.89
CA ARG A 76 13.82 4.58 -1.95
C ARG A 76 13.13 3.27 -2.31
N ARG A 77 13.70 2.49 -3.23
CA ARG A 77 13.23 1.14 -3.57
C ARG A 77 13.33 0.19 -2.37
N ALA A 78 14.42 0.24 -1.62
CA ALA A 78 14.59 -0.56 -0.40
C ALA A 78 13.57 -0.20 0.69
N GLU A 79 13.31 1.09 0.92
CA GLU A 79 12.29 1.58 1.85
C GLU A 79 10.88 1.12 1.42
N ASN A 80 10.55 1.25 0.12
CA ASN A 80 9.29 0.78 -0.42
C ASN A 80 9.14 -0.74 -0.32
N ALA A 81 10.19 -1.51 -0.56
CA ALA A 81 10.19 -2.97 -0.40
C ALA A 81 9.91 -3.39 1.06
N LYS A 82 10.52 -2.73 2.05
CA LYS A 82 10.23 -2.95 3.47
C LYS A 82 8.78 -2.65 3.81
N PHE A 83 8.25 -1.54 3.33
CA PHE A 83 6.85 -1.19 3.51
C PHE A 83 5.93 -2.25 2.89
N LEU A 84 6.19 -2.69 1.67
CA LEU A 84 5.40 -3.70 0.98
C LEU A 84 5.42 -5.05 1.69
N ASN A 85 6.56 -5.47 2.23
CA ASN A 85 6.67 -6.70 3.01
C ASN A 85 5.80 -6.67 4.27
N TRP A 86 5.63 -5.51 4.89
CA TRP A 86 4.70 -5.31 6.01
C TRP A 86 3.25 -5.20 5.52
N TRP A 87 3.00 -4.49 4.41
CA TRP A 87 1.66 -4.20 3.88
C TRP A 87 0.98 -5.40 3.22
N TYR A 88 1.71 -6.22 2.47
CA TYR A 88 1.14 -7.37 1.76
C TYR A 88 0.41 -8.36 2.66
N PRO A 89 0.90 -8.76 3.84
CA PRO A 89 0.15 -9.64 4.74
C PRO A 89 -1.18 -9.04 5.19
N VAL A 90 -1.21 -7.73 5.47
CA VAL A 90 -2.43 -7.01 5.89
C VAL A 90 -3.45 -7.00 4.74
N ARG A 91 -3.03 -6.59 3.55
CA ARG A 91 -3.88 -6.54 2.36
C ARG A 91 -4.42 -7.92 1.97
N ASN A 92 -3.58 -8.95 2.06
CA ASN A 92 -4.01 -10.31 1.76
C ASN A 92 -5.05 -10.81 2.77
N ARG A 93 -4.91 -10.52 4.06
CA ARG A 93 -5.94 -10.86 5.07
C ARG A 93 -7.27 -10.20 4.73
N VAL A 94 -7.28 -8.91 4.41
CA VAL A 94 -8.51 -8.19 4.05
C VAL A 94 -9.14 -8.76 2.78
N SER A 95 -8.33 -9.05 1.75
CA SER A 95 -8.84 -9.64 0.50
C SER A 95 -9.44 -11.04 0.71
N ILE A 96 -8.82 -11.86 1.56
CA ILE A 96 -9.31 -13.19 1.92
C ILE A 96 -10.64 -13.09 2.68
N CYS A 97 -10.74 -12.19 3.65
CA CYS A 97 -12.00 -11.95 4.36
C CYS A 97 -13.13 -11.57 3.38
N ARG A 98 -12.84 -10.67 2.44
CA ARG A 98 -13.81 -10.24 1.43
C ARG A 98 -14.17 -11.33 0.43
N GLN A 99 -13.22 -12.18 0.06
CA GLN A 99 -13.48 -13.33 -0.84
C GLN A 99 -14.28 -14.43 -0.13
N ARG A 100 -13.95 -14.71 1.16
CA ARG A 100 -14.69 -15.68 1.99
C ARG A 100 -16.18 -15.31 2.15
N SER A 101 -16.50 -14.03 2.25
CA SER A 101 -17.90 -13.59 2.38
C SER A 101 -18.68 -13.71 1.07
N LYS A 102 -18.00 -13.75 -0.08
CA LYS A 102 -18.63 -13.84 -1.41
C LYS A 102 -18.69 -15.27 -1.97
N ASP A 103 -17.69 -16.09 -1.65
CA ASP A 103 -17.50 -17.43 -2.21
C ASP A 103 -17.80 -18.50 -1.16
N LYS A 104 -18.97 -19.13 -1.26
CA LYS A 104 -19.41 -20.21 -0.37
C LYS A 104 -18.88 -21.58 -0.80
N GLU A 105 -18.46 -21.72 -2.05
CA GLU A 105 -18.02 -22.99 -2.65
C GLU A 105 -16.55 -23.29 -2.40
N HIS A 106 -15.75 -22.30 -1.97
CA HIS A 106 -14.33 -22.46 -1.77
C HIS A 106 -13.87 -21.97 -0.40
N ARG A 107 -12.81 -22.60 0.11
CA ARG A 107 -12.08 -22.18 1.31
C ARG A 107 -10.72 -21.60 0.92
N TYR A 108 -10.30 -20.57 1.63
CA TYR A 108 -9.04 -19.86 1.38
C TYR A 108 -8.08 -20.06 2.55
N PHE A 109 -6.90 -20.59 2.26
CA PHE A 109 -5.84 -20.82 3.23
C PHE A 109 -4.62 -19.97 2.91
N VAL A 110 -3.97 -19.45 3.95
CA VAL A 110 -2.74 -18.64 3.80
C VAL A 110 -1.55 -19.50 4.14
N CYS A 111 -0.59 -19.62 3.24
CA CYS A 111 0.65 -20.31 3.50
C CYS A 111 1.45 -19.62 4.61
N LYS A 112 1.88 -20.39 5.61
CA LYS A 112 2.66 -19.85 6.74
C LYS A 112 4.05 -19.35 6.31
N ASN A 113 4.66 -19.99 5.30
CA ASN A 113 6.00 -19.67 4.82
C ASN A 113 6.02 -18.44 3.89
N CYS A 114 5.25 -18.48 2.80
CA CYS A 114 5.32 -17.44 1.75
C CYS A 114 4.12 -16.51 1.72
N LYS A 115 3.15 -16.66 2.64
CA LYS A 115 1.93 -15.85 2.77
C LYS A 115 1.02 -15.86 1.53
N THR A 116 1.29 -16.76 0.58
CA THR A 116 0.43 -16.96 -0.60
C THR A 116 -0.91 -17.55 -0.19
N VAL A 117 -1.97 -17.12 -0.86
CA VAL A 117 -3.34 -17.61 -0.65
C VAL A 117 -3.58 -18.81 -1.54
N CYS A 118 -3.99 -19.93 -0.96
CA CYS A 118 -4.38 -21.15 -1.67
C CYS A 118 -5.90 -21.29 -1.61
N ARG A 119 -6.54 -21.49 -2.76
CA ARG A 119 -7.98 -21.71 -2.91
C ARG A 119 -8.25 -23.21 -3.03
N VAL A 120 -9.18 -23.71 -2.23
CA VAL A 120 -9.54 -25.15 -2.19
C VAL A 120 -11.05 -25.29 -2.17
N PRO A 121 -11.64 -26.27 -2.87
CA PRO A 121 -13.07 -26.54 -2.81
C PRO A 121 -13.53 -26.81 -1.38
N ALA A 122 -14.70 -26.31 -1.01
CA ALA A 122 -15.31 -26.56 0.29
C ALA A 122 -15.90 -27.98 0.37
N GLY A 123 -16.09 -28.50 1.58
CA GLY A 123 -16.80 -29.76 1.82
C GLY A 123 -15.97 -31.04 1.74
N LYS A 124 -14.66 -30.97 1.56
CA LYS A 124 -13.77 -32.17 1.49
C LYS A 124 -13.19 -32.63 2.84
N GLY A 125 -13.63 -32.05 3.96
CA GLY A 125 -13.14 -32.41 5.29
C GLY A 125 -11.72 -31.91 5.59
N LYS A 126 -10.88 -32.74 6.25
CA LYS A 126 -9.46 -32.43 6.46
C LYS A 126 -8.69 -32.62 5.16
N VAL A 127 -8.05 -31.56 4.68
CA VAL A 127 -7.25 -31.57 3.45
C VAL A 127 -5.82 -31.11 3.72
N GLU A 128 -4.87 -31.78 3.11
CA GLU A 128 -3.48 -31.35 3.05
C GLU A 128 -3.24 -30.64 1.72
N ILE A 129 -2.85 -29.37 1.79
CA ILE A 129 -2.69 -28.50 0.63
C ILE A 129 -1.20 -28.20 0.46
N THR A 130 -0.63 -28.55 -0.68
CA THR A 130 0.73 -28.16 -1.04
C THR A 130 0.71 -26.75 -1.66
N CYS A 131 1.49 -25.83 -1.10
CA CYS A 131 1.56 -24.47 -1.61
C CYS A 131 2.25 -24.45 -2.99
N PRO A 132 1.60 -23.92 -4.05
CA PRO A 132 2.17 -23.91 -5.40
C PRO A 132 3.40 -22.99 -5.54
N LYS A 133 3.63 -22.07 -4.58
CA LYS A 133 4.75 -21.14 -4.63
C LYS A 133 5.99 -21.61 -3.88
N CYS A 134 5.85 -22.29 -2.76
CA CYS A 134 6.99 -22.66 -1.90
C CYS A 134 7.01 -24.14 -1.52
N GLY A 135 6.07 -24.97 -1.99
CA GLY A 135 5.97 -26.38 -1.66
C GLY A 135 5.57 -26.69 -0.21
N GLY A 136 5.38 -25.68 0.63
CA GLY A 136 5.02 -25.87 2.05
C GLY A 136 3.64 -26.51 2.19
N LYS A 137 3.52 -27.44 3.14
CA LYS A 137 2.27 -28.15 3.44
C LYS A 137 1.39 -27.35 4.40
N ILE A 138 0.10 -27.25 4.11
CA ILE A 138 -0.92 -26.57 4.90
C ILE A 138 -2.01 -27.58 5.21
N ILE A 139 -2.25 -27.87 6.47
CA ILE A 139 -3.34 -28.74 6.91
C ILE A 139 -4.49 -27.87 7.36
N GLY A 140 -5.69 -28.10 6.79
CA GLY A 140 -6.89 -27.35 7.12
C GLY A 140 -8.16 -28.14 6.92
N LYS A 141 -9.27 -27.66 7.49
CA LYS A 141 -10.62 -28.22 7.24
C LYS A 141 -11.28 -27.40 6.15
N SER A 142 -11.60 -28.05 5.05
CA SER A 142 -12.31 -27.46 3.91
C SER A 142 -13.81 -27.40 4.17
#